data_40a26e9f29d3d16cf4ba4303756aac94
#
_entry.id   40a26e9f29d3d16cf4ba4303756aac94
#
_cell.length_a   1.000
_cell.length_b   1.000
_cell.length_c   1.000
_cell.angle_alpha   90.00
_cell.angle_beta   90.00
_cell.angle_gamma   90.00
#
_symmetry.space_group_name_H-M   'P 1'
#
loop_
_entity.id
_entity.type
_entity.pdbx_description
1 polymer ?
#
loop_
_entity_poly.entity_id
_entity_poly.type
_entity_poly.pdbx_seq_one_letter_code
_entity_poly.pdbx_strand_id
1 'polypeptide(L)'
;MTRTRRLAAAYIALAAAVAVLFALNLFWGSVSLAPGAVLAALLGKGGDVLAGNIILQLRLPRAVMAALLGAALSAAGYLLQTFFANPIAGPFVMGVSSGAKLAVALTMVVFLDRGMLTSSATMIAAAFAGAMAAMAFVLAVARRVQRMSILVICGVMIGYICSAVTDIVVAFAQDSNIVNLHNWSQGSFSGMTWGNVQAAALVVLPALAAAFCLSKPMSAYQMGEAYAQSVGVNVKRFSRLLVLLSSLLAACVTAFAGPISFVGIAVPHLVKQLLGSAKPLVVLPGCCLGGAAFCLLCDLIARSLFAPTELSISAVTAVFGAPVVIGLLIRRNREGAQ
;
A
#
# COMPACT_ATOMS: atom_id res chain seq x y z
N MET A 1 -28.31 -17.01 7.24
CA MET A 1 -27.93 -15.75 7.96
C MET A 1 -28.49 -14.56 7.20
N THR A 2 -29.15 -13.62 7.89
CA THR A 2 -29.58 -12.36 7.26
C THR A 2 -28.34 -11.59 6.77
N ARG A 3 -28.47 -10.83 5.68
CA ARG A 3 -27.36 -10.03 5.08
C ARG A 3 -26.63 -9.16 6.13
N THR A 4 -27.38 -8.57 7.05
CA THR A 4 -26.83 -7.73 8.13
C THR A 4 -25.96 -8.53 9.10
N ARG A 5 -26.40 -9.73 9.48
CA ARG A 5 -25.58 -10.61 10.37
C ARG A 5 -24.29 -11.06 9.71
N ARG A 6 -24.31 -11.36 8.40
CA ARG A 6 -23.10 -11.70 7.62
C ARG A 6 -22.11 -10.52 7.59
N LEU A 7 -22.59 -9.31 7.34
CA LEU A 7 -21.74 -8.11 7.31
C LEU A 7 -21.13 -7.84 8.69
N ALA A 8 -21.93 -7.88 9.76
CA ALA A 8 -21.43 -7.69 11.12
C ALA A 8 -20.36 -8.76 11.48
N ALA A 9 -20.62 -10.03 11.21
CA ALA A 9 -19.67 -11.11 11.45
C ALA A 9 -18.35 -10.92 10.67
N ALA A 10 -18.42 -10.51 9.40
CA ALA A 10 -17.23 -10.26 8.59
C ALA A 10 -16.40 -9.07 9.12
N TYR A 11 -17.03 -7.98 9.56
CA TYR A 11 -16.33 -6.86 10.17
C TYR A 11 -15.71 -7.21 11.52
N ILE A 12 -16.42 -7.97 12.35
CA ILE A 12 -15.89 -8.47 13.62
C ILE A 12 -14.67 -9.36 13.37
N ALA A 13 -14.75 -10.25 12.38
CA ALA A 13 -13.63 -11.13 12.00
C ALA A 13 -12.42 -10.33 11.51
N LEU A 14 -12.62 -9.31 10.66
CA LEU A 14 -11.54 -8.44 10.19
C LEU A 14 -10.93 -7.62 11.33
N ALA A 15 -11.75 -7.03 12.20
CA ALA A 15 -11.26 -6.28 13.36
C ALA A 15 -10.50 -7.18 14.35
N ALA A 16 -11.01 -8.38 14.61
CA ALA A 16 -10.35 -9.38 15.45
C ALA A 16 -9.02 -9.82 14.83
N ALA A 17 -8.97 -10.06 13.50
CA ALA A 17 -7.75 -10.38 12.80
C ALA A 17 -6.70 -9.28 12.93
N VAL A 18 -7.09 -8.00 12.75
CA VAL A 18 -6.18 -6.86 12.95
C VAL A 18 -5.68 -6.83 14.40
N ALA A 19 -6.56 -6.96 15.38
CA ALA A 19 -6.18 -6.91 16.80
C ALA A 19 -5.23 -8.06 17.19
N VAL A 20 -5.54 -9.28 16.76
CA VAL A 20 -4.70 -10.46 17.04
C VAL A 20 -3.35 -10.34 16.34
N LEU A 21 -3.32 -9.99 15.05
CA LEU A 21 -2.07 -9.85 14.29
C LEU A 21 -1.24 -8.67 14.81
N PHE A 22 -1.87 -7.57 15.23
CA PHE A 22 -1.18 -6.46 15.86
C PHE A 22 -0.54 -6.88 17.19
N ALA A 23 -1.27 -7.58 18.04
CA ALA A 23 -0.73 -8.14 19.28
C ALA A 23 0.43 -9.11 18.98
N LEU A 24 0.26 -10.05 18.05
CA LEU A 24 1.32 -10.97 17.65
C LEU A 24 2.57 -10.23 17.17
N ASN A 25 2.42 -9.13 16.45
CA ASN A 25 3.54 -8.28 16.03
C ASN A 25 4.29 -7.62 17.20
N LEU A 26 3.64 -7.39 18.34
CA LEU A 26 4.30 -6.88 19.53
C LEU A 26 5.00 -7.98 20.34
N PHE A 27 4.38 -9.16 20.44
CA PHE A 27 4.93 -10.28 21.20
C PHE A 27 6.02 -11.04 20.46
N TRP A 28 5.86 -11.27 19.17
CA TRP A 28 6.81 -12.00 18.32
C TRP A 28 7.68 -11.07 17.48
N GLY A 29 8.96 -11.40 17.32
CA GLY A 29 9.95 -10.68 16.53
C GLY A 29 11.28 -11.39 16.52
N SER A 30 12.28 -10.83 15.83
CA SER A 30 13.64 -11.37 15.72
C SER A 30 14.36 -11.56 17.08
N VAL A 31 13.99 -10.75 18.08
CA VAL A 31 14.47 -10.90 19.47
C VAL A 31 13.34 -11.48 20.33
N SER A 32 13.59 -12.59 20.99
CA SER A 32 12.63 -13.20 21.92
C SER A 32 12.57 -12.39 23.22
N LEU A 33 11.39 -11.90 23.58
CA LEU A 33 11.11 -11.23 24.84
C LEU A 33 10.08 -12.01 25.62
N ALA A 34 10.27 -12.08 26.94
CA ALA A 34 9.28 -12.72 27.81
C ALA A 34 7.92 -11.98 27.71
N PRO A 35 6.78 -12.68 27.62
CA PRO A 35 5.46 -12.05 27.52
C PRO A 35 5.18 -11.05 28.65
N GLY A 36 5.67 -11.33 29.86
CA GLY A 36 5.56 -10.43 31.01
C GLY A 36 6.29 -9.10 30.80
N ALA A 37 7.48 -9.12 30.16
CA ALA A 37 8.24 -7.90 29.85
C ALA A 37 7.51 -7.06 28.78
N VAL A 38 6.87 -7.71 27.79
CA VAL A 38 6.06 -7.02 26.78
C VAL A 38 4.88 -6.30 27.44
N LEU A 39 4.14 -6.99 28.31
CA LEU A 39 3.02 -6.39 29.04
C LEU A 39 3.45 -5.27 30.00
N ALA A 40 4.56 -5.45 30.71
CA ALA A 40 5.10 -4.43 31.60
C ALA A 40 5.48 -3.15 30.84
N ALA A 41 6.14 -3.30 29.68
CA ALA A 41 6.49 -2.18 28.80
C ALA A 41 5.26 -1.44 28.26
N LEU A 42 4.22 -2.16 27.82
CA LEU A 42 2.98 -1.57 27.32
C LEU A 42 2.18 -0.86 28.41
N LEU A 43 2.24 -1.36 29.65
CA LEU A 43 1.53 -0.76 30.80
C LEU A 43 2.32 0.35 31.49
N GLY A 44 3.53 0.68 31.02
CA GLY A 44 4.39 1.67 31.65
C GLY A 44 4.85 1.27 33.06
N LYS A 45 4.73 -0.01 33.43
CA LYS A 45 5.17 -0.54 34.71
C LYS A 45 6.67 -0.84 34.58
N GLY A 46 7.51 -0.04 35.22
CA GLY A 46 8.97 -0.12 35.16
C GLY A 46 9.51 -1.56 35.17
N GLY A 47 10.32 -1.86 34.16
CA GLY A 47 10.90 -3.16 33.89
C GLY A 47 12.23 -2.98 33.15
N ASP A 48 12.63 -3.97 32.39
CA ASP A 48 13.82 -3.92 31.56
C ASP A 48 13.72 -2.77 30.54
N VAL A 49 14.60 -1.77 30.68
CA VAL A 49 14.67 -0.58 29.81
C VAL A 49 14.91 -1.00 28.35
N LEU A 50 15.70 -2.06 28.12
CA LEU A 50 15.97 -2.58 26.80
C LEU A 50 14.70 -3.14 26.16
N ALA A 51 13.93 -3.95 26.89
CA ALA A 51 12.66 -4.50 26.42
C ALA A 51 11.65 -3.37 26.12
N GLY A 52 11.59 -2.35 26.98
CA GLY A 52 10.77 -1.16 26.78
C GLY A 52 11.10 -0.43 25.48
N ASN A 53 12.37 -0.19 25.21
CA ASN A 53 12.82 0.47 23.97
C ASN A 53 12.51 -0.37 22.73
N ILE A 54 12.76 -1.70 22.77
CA ILE A 54 12.44 -2.58 21.64
C ILE A 54 10.95 -2.55 21.32
N ILE A 55 10.09 -2.55 22.34
CA ILE A 55 8.65 -2.60 22.13
C ILE A 55 8.10 -1.24 21.69
N LEU A 56 8.42 -0.17 22.44
CA LEU A 56 7.79 1.13 22.23
C LEU A 56 8.42 1.92 21.07
N GLN A 57 9.72 1.72 20.78
CA GLN A 57 10.43 2.49 19.75
C GLN A 57 10.67 1.72 18.46
N LEU A 58 10.62 0.37 18.46
CA LEU A 58 10.85 -0.42 17.27
C LEU A 58 9.60 -1.20 16.84
N ARG A 59 9.04 -2.07 17.72
CA ARG A 59 7.93 -2.94 17.33
C ARG A 59 6.62 -2.20 17.14
N LEU A 60 6.30 -1.29 18.04
CA LEU A 60 5.02 -0.58 18.00
C LEU A 60 4.90 0.36 16.79
N PRO A 61 5.88 1.25 16.49
CA PRO A 61 5.84 2.06 15.27
C PRO A 61 5.78 1.21 13.99
N ARG A 62 6.55 0.10 13.93
CA ARG A 62 6.54 -0.84 12.80
C ARG A 62 5.15 -1.45 12.60
N ALA A 63 4.52 -1.96 13.65
CA ALA A 63 3.18 -2.55 13.56
C ALA A 63 2.11 -1.52 13.16
N VAL A 64 2.18 -0.30 13.71
CA VAL A 64 1.28 0.80 13.33
C VAL A 64 1.46 1.16 11.86
N MET A 65 2.71 1.27 11.37
CA MET A 65 2.99 1.56 9.97
C MET A 65 2.51 0.44 9.05
N ALA A 66 2.73 -0.84 9.39
CA ALA A 66 2.24 -1.97 8.61
C ALA A 66 0.71 -1.94 8.48
N ALA A 67 -0.01 -1.64 9.56
CA ALA A 67 -1.46 -1.50 9.54
C ALA A 67 -1.92 -0.29 8.73
N LEU A 68 -1.33 0.88 8.94
CA LEU A 68 -1.69 2.13 8.29
C LEU A 68 -1.42 2.08 6.77
N LEU A 69 -0.22 1.66 6.38
CA LEU A 69 0.16 1.57 4.97
C LEU A 69 -0.53 0.42 4.25
N GLY A 70 -0.82 -0.68 4.94
CA GLY A 70 -1.65 -1.77 4.41
C GLY A 70 -3.07 -1.32 4.11
N ALA A 71 -3.69 -0.58 5.03
CA ALA A 71 -5.00 0.03 4.82
C ALA A 71 -4.99 1.00 3.62
N ALA A 72 -3.96 1.86 3.55
CA ALA A 72 -3.78 2.81 2.46
C ALA A 72 -3.66 2.13 1.10
N LEU A 73 -2.83 1.09 0.99
CA LEU A 73 -2.57 0.39 -0.26
C LEU A 73 -3.78 -0.39 -0.76
N SER A 74 -4.50 -1.05 0.14
CA SER A 74 -5.74 -1.76 -0.19
C SER A 74 -6.83 -0.78 -0.64
N ALA A 75 -7.00 0.34 0.06
CA ALA A 75 -7.94 1.39 -0.36
C ALA A 75 -7.54 1.98 -1.73
N ALA A 76 -6.27 2.31 -1.95
CA ALA A 76 -5.75 2.79 -3.22
C ALA A 76 -6.08 1.84 -4.37
N GLY A 77 -5.87 0.54 -4.14
CA GLY A 77 -6.23 -0.50 -5.11
C GLY A 77 -7.73 -0.53 -5.41
N TYR A 78 -8.57 -0.46 -4.38
CA TYR A 78 -10.02 -0.43 -4.56
C TYR A 78 -10.51 0.79 -5.36
N LEU A 79 -9.92 1.97 -5.13
CA LEU A 79 -10.22 3.18 -5.89
C LEU A 79 -9.89 3.01 -7.38
N LEU A 80 -8.72 2.46 -7.70
CA LEU A 80 -8.32 2.20 -9.09
C LEU A 80 -9.12 1.07 -9.74
N GLN A 81 -9.44 0.01 -9.03
CA GLN A 81 -10.34 -1.03 -9.53
C GLN A 81 -11.70 -0.46 -9.91
N THR A 82 -12.21 0.49 -9.13
CA THR A 82 -13.46 1.18 -9.41
C THR A 82 -13.32 2.10 -10.63
N PHE A 83 -12.24 2.86 -10.71
CA PHE A 83 -11.97 3.78 -11.82
C PHE A 83 -11.83 3.04 -13.16
N PHE A 84 -11.04 1.96 -13.19
CA PHE A 84 -10.83 1.18 -14.41
C PHE A 84 -11.94 0.16 -14.71
N ALA A 85 -12.93 0.02 -13.82
CA ALA A 85 -13.91 -1.07 -13.85
C ALA A 85 -13.23 -2.45 -14.03
N ASN A 86 -12.01 -2.61 -13.46
CA ASN A 86 -11.17 -3.80 -13.61
C ASN A 86 -10.63 -4.27 -12.27
N PRO A 87 -10.92 -5.50 -11.82
CA PRO A 87 -10.52 -6.01 -10.52
C PRO A 87 -9.01 -6.27 -10.38
N ILE A 88 -8.26 -6.30 -11.48
CA ILE A 88 -6.80 -6.48 -11.47
C ILE A 88 -6.03 -5.15 -11.59
N ALA A 89 -6.73 -4.02 -11.64
CA ALA A 89 -6.08 -2.72 -11.62
C ALA A 89 -5.45 -2.46 -10.25
N GLY A 90 -4.19 -2.06 -10.26
CA GLY A 90 -3.44 -1.72 -9.06
C GLY A 90 -2.64 -0.43 -9.24
N PRO A 91 -2.27 0.24 -8.15
CA PRO A 91 -1.59 1.54 -8.22
C PRO A 91 -0.20 1.48 -8.87
N PHE A 92 0.45 0.32 -8.82
CA PHE A 92 1.78 0.14 -9.40
C PHE A 92 1.79 0.10 -10.93
N VAL A 93 0.68 -0.30 -11.57
CA VAL A 93 0.53 -0.30 -13.03
C VAL A 93 0.66 1.12 -13.61
N MET A 94 0.47 2.15 -12.79
CA MET A 94 0.53 3.56 -13.23
C MET A 94 1.93 4.18 -13.10
N GLY A 95 3.00 3.38 -12.95
CA GLY A 95 4.39 3.86 -12.90
C GLY A 95 4.79 4.56 -11.59
N VAL A 96 3.92 4.59 -10.58
CA VAL A 96 4.15 5.25 -9.28
C VAL A 96 5.44 4.73 -8.62
N SER A 97 5.60 3.41 -8.55
CA SER A 97 6.77 2.78 -7.94
C SER A 97 8.06 3.01 -8.74
N SER A 98 7.99 2.99 -10.08
CA SER A 98 9.16 3.23 -10.93
C SER A 98 9.61 4.69 -10.84
N GLY A 99 8.66 5.63 -10.78
CA GLY A 99 8.97 7.04 -10.56
C GLY A 99 9.60 7.29 -9.18
N ALA A 100 9.10 6.65 -8.14
CA ALA A 100 9.70 6.69 -6.81
C ALA A 100 11.13 6.14 -6.82
N LYS A 101 11.36 4.95 -7.43
CA LYS A 101 12.66 4.31 -7.52
C LYS A 101 13.67 5.19 -8.27
N LEU A 102 13.26 5.80 -9.38
CA LEU A 102 14.11 6.73 -10.14
C LEU A 102 14.54 7.93 -9.28
N ALA A 103 13.60 8.57 -8.57
CA ALA A 103 13.92 9.71 -7.72
C ALA A 103 14.86 9.34 -6.57
N VAL A 104 14.66 8.16 -5.97
CA VAL A 104 15.55 7.61 -4.93
C VAL A 104 16.95 7.35 -5.49
N ALA A 105 17.06 6.71 -6.66
CA ALA A 105 18.34 6.42 -7.32
C ALA A 105 19.11 7.72 -7.62
N LEU A 106 18.43 8.71 -8.20
CA LEU A 106 19.03 10.03 -8.47
C LEU A 106 19.50 10.71 -7.19
N THR A 107 18.69 10.64 -6.12
CA THR A 107 19.06 11.24 -4.83
C THR A 107 20.27 10.54 -4.22
N MET A 108 20.32 9.21 -4.25
CA MET A 108 21.47 8.45 -3.74
C MET A 108 22.75 8.82 -4.48
N VAL A 109 22.74 8.83 -5.81
CA VAL A 109 23.94 9.13 -6.61
C VAL A 109 24.38 10.59 -6.41
N VAL A 110 23.47 11.56 -6.53
CA VAL A 110 23.81 13.00 -6.44
C VAL A 110 24.30 13.40 -5.05
N PHE A 111 23.73 12.84 -3.97
CA PHE A 111 24.15 13.21 -2.60
C PHE A 111 25.47 12.53 -2.21
N LEU A 112 25.67 11.29 -2.60
CA LEU A 112 26.90 10.56 -2.25
C LEU A 112 28.10 11.04 -3.03
N ASP A 113 27.95 11.42 -4.30
CA ASP A 113 29.01 12.07 -5.08
C ASP A 113 29.49 13.39 -4.46
N ARG A 114 28.62 14.04 -3.67
CA ARG A 114 28.95 15.24 -2.90
C ARG A 114 29.44 14.97 -1.47
N GLY A 115 29.68 13.69 -1.11
CA GLY A 115 30.07 13.30 0.24
C GLY A 115 29.03 13.54 1.32
N MET A 116 27.76 13.72 0.95
CA MET A 116 26.65 13.97 1.87
C MET A 116 25.94 12.66 2.24
N LEU A 117 25.76 12.41 3.54
CA LEU A 117 24.95 11.28 3.98
C LEU A 117 23.47 11.57 3.72
N THR A 118 22.80 10.65 3.03
CA THR A 118 21.35 10.75 2.79
C THR A 118 20.57 10.41 4.06
N SER A 119 19.73 11.31 4.52
CA SER A 119 18.83 11.01 5.63
C SER A 119 17.62 10.19 5.15
N SER A 120 17.03 9.40 6.06
CA SER A 120 15.78 8.68 5.78
C SER A 120 14.67 9.62 5.30
N ALA A 121 14.57 10.82 5.89
CA ALA A 121 13.58 11.83 5.50
C ALA A 121 13.80 12.32 4.05
N THR A 122 15.05 12.52 3.63
CA THR A 122 15.37 12.93 2.26
C THR A 122 14.96 11.85 1.25
N MET A 123 15.21 10.57 1.57
CA MET A 123 14.82 9.46 0.73
C MET A 123 13.30 9.30 0.60
N ILE A 124 12.58 9.46 1.72
CA ILE A 124 11.12 9.45 1.73
C ILE A 124 10.56 10.59 0.88
N ALA A 125 11.09 11.81 1.04
CA ALA A 125 10.66 12.97 0.26
C ALA A 125 10.94 12.78 -1.25
N ALA A 126 12.11 12.27 -1.60
CA ALA A 126 12.48 11.96 -2.99
C ALA A 126 11.55 10.91 -3.60
N ALA A 127 11.32 9.79 -2.90
CA ALA A 127 10.43 8.73 -3.34
C ALA A 127 9.00 9.25 -3.56
N PHE A 128 8.49 10.04 -2.61
CA PHE A 128 7.17 10.64 -2.71
C PHE A 128 7.07 11.61 -3.90
N ALA A 129 8.05 12.49 -4.07
CA ALA A 129 8.11 13.43 -5.20
C ALA A 129 8.17 12.70 -6.55
N GLY A 130 9.00 11.67 -6.67
CA GLY A 130 9.11 10.86 -7.89
C GLY A 130 7.82 10.11 -8.23
N ALA A 131 7.17 9.53 -7.22
CA ALA A 131 5.87 8.88 -7.36
C ALA A 131 4.79 9.86 -7.84
N MET A 132 4.74 11.05 -7.25
CA MET A 132 3.78 12.10 -7.62
C MET A 132 4.08 12.69 -9.00
N ALA A 133 5.35 12.83 -9.40
CA ALA A 133 5.73 13.29 -10.73
C ALA A 133 5.29 12.29 -11.82
N ALA A 134 5.54 10.99 -11.63
CA ALA A 134 5.07 9.94 -12.53
C ALA A 134 3.54 9.99 -12.67
N MET A 135 2.82 10.15 -11.56
CA MET A 135 1.37 10.25 -11.59
C MET A 135 0.87 11.54 -12.26
N ALA A 136 1.51 12.68 -11.98
CA ALA A 136 1.15 13.95 -12.65
C ALA A 136 1.26 13.83 -14.17
N PHE A 137 2.27 13.12 -14.67
CA PHE A 137 2.42 12.82 -16.09
C PHE A 137 1.27 11.94 -16.61
N VAL A 138 0.95 10.84 -15.91
CA VAL A 138 -0.19 9.98 -16.29
C VAL A 138 -1.50 10.78 -16.33
N LEU A 139 -1.74 11.65 -15.35
CA LEU A 139 -2.92 12.52 -15.32
C LEU A 139 -2.92 13.56 -16.44
N ALA A 140 -1.76 14.09 -16.83
CA ALA A 140 -1.66 15.01 -17.96
C ALA A 140 -2.02 14.32 -19.28
N VAL A 141 -1.55 13.07 -19.49
CA VAL A 141 -1.92 12.25 -20.63
C VAL A 141 -3.42 11.88 -20.60
N ALA A 142 -3.95 11.55 -19.43
CA ALA A 142 -5.36 11.22 -19.23
C ALA A 142 -6.32 12.33 -19.66
N ARG A 143 -5.88 13.60 -19.64
CA ARG A 143 -6.69 14.73 -20.14
C ARG A 143 -6.89 14.72 -21.65
N ARG A 144 -5.98 14.07 -22.40
CA ARG A 144 -5.97 14.02 -23.86
C ARG A 144 -6.50 12.70 -24.41
N VAL A 145 -6.66 11.68 -23.57
CA VAL A 145 -7.04 10.32 -23.96
C VAL A 145 -8.36 9.95 -23.31
N GLN A 146 -9.32 9.47 -24.11
CA GLN A 146 -10.64 9.09 -23.62
C GLN A 146 -10.75 7.59 -23.30
N ARG A 147 -9.84 6.76 -23.81
CA ARG A 147 -9.88 5.30 -23.61
C ARG A 147 -9.07 4.86 -22.40
N MET A 148 -9.70 4.18 -21.46
CA MET A 148 -9.07 3.66 -20.23
C MET A 148 -7.87 2.73 -20.48
N SER A 149 -7.95 1.89 -21.54
CA SER A 149 -6.84 1.00 -21.91
C SER A 149 -5.57 1.75 -22.30
N ILE A 150 -5.70 2.90 -22.98
CA ILE A 150 -4.53 3.72 -23.35
C ILE A 150 -3.90 4.34 -22.11
N LEU A 151 -4.69 4.71 -21.11
CA LEU A 151 -4.16 5.24 -19.85
C LEU A 151 -3.30 4.22 -19.09
N VAL A 152 -3.74 2.97 -19.06
CA VAL A 152 -2.95 1.86 -18.47
C VAL A 152 -1.65 1.67 -19.26
N ILE A 153 -1.70 1.66 -20.59
CA ILE A 153 -0.51 1.53 -21.43
C ILE A 153 0.45 2.69 -21.18
N CYS A 154 -0.03 3.94 -21.09
CA CYS A 154 0.81 5.09 -20.76
C CYS A 154 1.48 4.95 -19.38
N GLY A 155 0.75 4.49 -18.36
CA GLY A 155 1.32 4.22 -17.04
C GLY A 155 2.45 3.20 -17.08
N VAL A 156 2.25 2.10 -17.81
CA VAL A 156 3.27 1.07 -18.01
C VAL A 156 4.48 1.62 -18.77
N MET A 157 4.27 2.40 -19.84
CA MET A 157 5.36 3.01 -20.63
C MET A 157 6.18 4.00 -19.79
N ILE A 158 5.54 4.80 -18.94
CA ILE A 158 6.24 5.67 -17.99
C ILE A 158 7.07 4.81 -17.00
N GLY A 159 6.50 3.71 -16.52
CA GLY A 159 7.21 2.76 -15.69
C GLY A 159 8.49 2.26 -16.36
N TYR A 160 8.43 1.88 -17.63
CA TYR A 160 9.60 1.46 -18.40
C TYR A 160 10.62 2.59 -18.61
N ILE A 161 10.17 3.81 -18.92
CA ILE A 161 11.07 4.96 -19.06
C ILE A 161 11.81 5.22 -17.74
N CYS A 162 11.07 5.29 -16.63
CA CYS A 162 11.68 5.48 -15.31
C CYS A 162 12.66 4.36 -14.96
N SER A 163 12.33 3.10 -15.29
CA SER A 163 13.23 1.97 -15.05
C SER A 163 14.51 2.06 -15.92
N ALA A 164 14.37 2.36 -17.20
CA ALA A 164 15.51 2.51 -18.10
C ALA A 164 16.46 3.64 -17.66
N VAL A 165 15.90 4.79 -17.25
CA VAL A 165 16.71 5.89 -16.69
C VAL A 165 17.35 5.48 -15.37
N THR A 166 16.65 4.72 -14.53
CA THR A 166 17.22 4.19 -13.28
C THR A 166 18.41 3.27 -13.57
N ASP A 167 18.28 2.38 -14.54
CA ASP A 167 19.36 1.45 -14.93
C ASP A 167 20.59 2.20 -15.47
N ILE A 168 20.39 3.28 -16.23
CA ILE A 168 21.48 4.17 -16.66
C ILE A 168 22.15 4.83 -15.45
N VAL A 169 21.38 5.37 -14.50
CA VAL A 169 21.91 5.99 -13.27
C VAL A 169 22.71 4.97 -12.45
N VAL A 170 22.19 3.75 -12.30
CA VAL A 170 22.83 2.66 -11.57
C VAL A 170 24.14 2.23 -12.23
N ALA A 171 24.26 2.26 -13.56
CA ALA A 171 25.49 1.91 -14.27
C ALA A 171 26.69 2.82 -13.93
N PHE A 172 26.44 4.03 -13.44
CA PHE A 172 27.45 4.98 -12.97
C PHE A 172 27.53 5.10 -11.45
N ALA A 173 26.73 4.31 -10.72
CA ALA A 173 26.68 4.38 -9.26
C ALA A 173 27.76 3.52 -8.62
N GLN A 174 28.15 3.84 -7.39
CA GLN A 174 29.02 2.99 -6.56
C GLN A 174 28.27 1.74 -6.08
N ASP A 175 28.99 0.64 -5.86
CA ASP A 175 28.41 -0.65 -5.45
C ASP A 175 27.53 -0.54 -4.21
N SER A 176 27.94 0.27 -3.21
CA SER A 176 27.15 0.51 -1.99
C SER A 176 25.78 1.13 -2.27
N ASN A 177 25.70 2.00 -3.29
CA ASN A 177 24.45 2.64 -3.70
C ASN A 177 23.53 1.66 -4.41
N ILE A 178 24.09 0.76 -5.20
CA ILE A 178 23.35 -0.30 -5.90
C ILE A 178 22.70 -1.22 -4.86
N VAL A 179 23.46 -1.66 -3.85
CA VAL A 179 22.95 -2.50 -2.76
C VAL A 179 21.85 -1.77 -1.95
N ASN A 180 22.06 -0.51 -1.61
CA ASN A 180 21.08 0.28 -0.86
C ASN A 180 19.79 0.49 -1.66
N LEU A 181 19.88 0.81 -2.95
CA LEU A 181 18.74 0.95 -3.84
C LEU A 181 18.01 -0.37 -4.03
N HIS A 182 18.74 -1.48 -4.16
CA HIS A 182 18.16 -2.82 -4.23
C HIS A 182 17.36 -3.12 -2.96
N ASN A 183 17.97 -2.96 -1.78
CA ASN A 183 17.32 -3.19 -0.50
C ASN A 183 16.07 -2.32 -0.32
N TRP A 184 16.15 -1.03 -0.66
CA TRP A 184 15.00 -0.15 -0.63
C TRP A 184 13.88 -0.63 -1.56
N SER A 185 14.22 -1.09 -2.77
CA SER A 185 13.26 -1.55 -3.77
C SER A 185 12.57 -2.87 -3.42
N GLN A 186 13.10 -3.62 -2.46
CA GLN A 186 12.47 -4.84 -1.92
C GLN A 186 11.29 -4.54 -0.99
N GLY A 187 11.23 -3.32 -0.46
CA GLY A 187 10.24 -2.91 0.51
C GLY A 187 10.46 -3.51 1.91
N SER A 188 10.26 -2.70 2.93
CA SER A 188 10.38 -3.12 4.33
C SER A 188 9.62 -2.18 5.25
N PHE A 189 9.10 -2.72 6.36
CA PHE A 189 8.62 -1.91 7.49
C PHE A 189 9.69 -1.75 8.59
N SER A 190 10.91 -2.24 8.35
CA SER A 190 12.03 -2.08 9.28
C SER A 190 12.47 -0.62 9.38
N GLY A 191 12.96 -0.22 10.56
CA GLY A 191 13.45 1.15 10.78
C GLY A 191 12.37 2.23 10.86
N MET A 192 11.09 1.88 10.96
CA MET A 192 10.01 2.84 11.13
C MET A 192 10.07 3.49 12.51
N THR A 193 9.96 4.82 12.52
CA THR A 193 9.95 5.65 13.74
C THR A 193 8.58 6.29 13.96
N TRP A 194 8.34 6.83 15.16
CA TRP A 194 7.13 7.61 15.45
C TRP A 194 6.98 8.84 14.56
N GLY A 195 8.10 9.49 14.18
CA GLY A 195 8.07 10.59 13.20
C GLY A 195 7.53 10.13 11.83
N ASN A 196 7.94 8.94 11.38
CA ASN A 196 7.41 8.35 10.15
C ASN A 196 5.92 8.03 10.26
N VAL A 197 5.47 7.50 11.41
CA VAL A 197 4.04 7.22 11.69
C VAL A 197 3.23 8.51 11.60
N GLN A 198 3.67 9.58 12.25
CA GLN A 198 2.98 10.86 12.23
C GLN A 198 2.90 11.44 10.82
N ALA A 199 4.02 11.47 10.10
CA ALA A 199 4.06 11.98 8.72
C ALA A 199 3.18 11.15 7.77
N ALA A 200 3.21 9.83 7.85
CA ALA A 200 2.34 8.96 7.06
C ALA A 200 0.86 9.14 7.43
N ALA A 201 0.54 9.23 8.72
CA ALA A 201 -0.83 9.42 9.20
C ALA A 201 -1.44 10.76 8.71
N LEU A 202 -0.65 11.84 8.68
CA LEU A 202 -1.06 13.16 8.16
C LEU A 202 -1.48 13.10 6.68
N VAL A 203 -0.93 12.19 5.90
CA VAL A 203 -1.29 12.01 4.48
C VAL A 203 -2.40 10.96 4.33
N VAL A 204 -2.24 9.81 4.97
CA VAL A 204 -3.12 8.64 4.77
C VAL A 204 -4.52 8.88 5.34
N LEU A 205 -4.63 9.37 6.57
CA LEU A 205 -5.94 9.50 7.22
C LEU A 205 -6.86 10.50 6.51
N PRO A 206 -6.42 11.72 6.12
CA PRO A 206 -7.26 12.62 5.34
C PRO A 206 -7.60 12.07 3.96
N ALA A 207 -6.66 11.37 3.29
CA ALA A 207 -6.91 10.75 1.99
C ALA A 207 -7.94 9.63 2.08
N LEU A 208 -7.89 8.78 3.12
CA LEU A 208 -8.91 7.75 3.37
C LEU A 208 -10.28 8.36 3.70
N ALA A 209 -10.31 9.43 4.51
CA ALA A 209 -11.54 10.16 4.81
C ALA A 209 -12.16 10.76 3.53
N ALA A 210 -11.35 11.38 2.69
CA ALA A 210 -11.80 11.90 1.39
C ALA A 210 -12.31 10.77 0.48
N ALA A 211 -11.61 9.64 0.41
CA ALA A 211 -12.06 8.47 -0.34
C ALA A 211 -13.39 7.92 0.18
N PHE A 212 -13.59 7.91 1.49
CA PHE A 212 -14.86 7.50 2.10
C PHE A 212 -16.01 8.45 1.74
N CYS A 213 -15.77 9.76 1.70
CA CYS A 213 -16.76 10.75 1.25
C CYS A 213 -17.19 10.53 -0.22
N LEU A 214 -16.31 9.96 -1.04
CA LEU A 214 -16.61 9.61 -2.44
C LEU A 214 -17.41 8.30 -2.60
N SER A 215 -17.74 7.58 -1.53
CA SER A 215 -18.41 6.28 -1.60
C SER A 215 -19.79 6.33 -2.30
N LYS A 216 -20.55 7.43 -2.14
CA LYS A 216 -21.84 7.61 -2.81
C LYS A 216 -21.66 7.83 -4.33
N PRO A 217 -20.85 8.80 -4.80
CA PRO A 217 -20.53 8.92 -6.23
C PRO A 217 -19.93 7.65 -6.83
N MET A 218 -19.10 6.91 -6.08
CA MET A 218 -18.55 5.61 -6.53
C MET A 218 -19.66 4.60 -6.80
N SER A 219 -20.70 4.54 -5.97
CA SER A 219 -21.82 3.63 -6.18
C SER A 219 -22.55 3.93 -7.49
N ALA A 220 -22.77 5.21 -7.79
CA ALA A 220 -23.37 5.62 -9.05
C ALA A 220 -22.46 5.31 -10.25
N TYR A 221 -21.16 5.56 -10.13
CA TYR A 221 -20.17 5.30 -11.17
C TYR A 221 -20.04 3.81 -11.52
N GLN A 222 -20.16 2.93 -10.53
CA GLN A 222 -20.17 1.47 -10.74
C GLN A 222 -21.36 0.97 -11.56
N MET A 223 -22.45 1.73 -11.64
CA MET A 223 -23.62 1.42 -12.49
C MET A 223 -23.46 1.94 -13.93
N GLY A 224 -22.36 2.62 -14.22
CA GLY A 224 -22.03 3.18 -15.52
C GLY A 224 -21.93 4.71 -15.51
N GLU A 225 -21.08 5.23 -16.41
CA GLU A 225 -20.81 6.67 -16.48
C GLU A 225 -22.06 7.49 -16.85
N ALA A 226 -22.87 6.99 -17.77
CA ALA A 226 -24.12 7.65 -18.19
C ALA A 226 -25.10 7.75 -17.02
N TYR A 227 -25.24 6.69 -16.23
CA TYR A 227 -26.05 6.70 -15.02
C TYR A 227 -25.50 7.68 -13.98
N ALA A 228 -24.20 7.68 -13.74
CA ALA A 228 -23.60 8.61 -12.80
C ALA A 228 -23.86 10.08 -13.20
N GLN A 229 -23.77 10.38 -14.49
CA GLN A 229 -24.08 11.72 -15.03
C GLN A 229 -25.55 12.09 -14.81
N SER A 230 -26.48 11.16 -15.08
CA SER A 230 -27.92 11.42 -14.95
C SER A 230 -28.35 11.73 -13.51
N VAL A 231 -27.62 11.18 -12.50
CA VAL A 231 -27.86 11.48 -11.09
C VAL A 231 -27.00 12.65 -10.55
N GLY A 232 -26.39 13.44 -11.43
CA GLY A 232 -25.69 14.67 -11.11
C GLY A 232 -24.21 14.52 -10.70
N VAL A 233 -23.60 13.36 -10.91
CA VAL A 233 -22.18 13.18 -10.65
C VAL A 233 -21.34 13.78 -11.77
N ASN A 234 -20.46 14.73 -11.45
CA ASN A 234 -19.46 15.23 -12.40
C ASN A 234 -18.36 14.17 -12.60
N VAL A 235 -18.56 13.26 -13.57
CA VAL A 235 -17.67 12.12 -13.82
C VAL A 235 -16.21 12.56 -14.04
N LYS A 236 -15.96 13.66 -14.75
CA LYS A 236 -14.60 14.16 -15.00
C LYS A 236 -13.87 14.59 -13.71
N ARG A 237 -14.56 15.26 -12.78
CA ARG A 237 -13.99 15.65 -11.48
C ARG A 237 -13.85 14.44 -10.58
N PHE A 238 -14.85 13.60 -10.55
CA PHE A 238 -14.87 12.38 -9.76
C PHE A 238 -13.72 11.43 -10.12
N SER A 239 -13.55 11.10 -11.40
CA SER A 239 -12.48 10.24 -11.91
C SER A 239 -11.09 10.78 -11.58
N ARG A 240 -10.87 12.10 -11.73
CA ARG A 240 -9.62 12.74 -11.34
C ARG A 240 -9.33 12.60 -9.84
N LEU A 241 -10.35 12.77 -8.98
CA LEU A 241 -10.20 12.62 -7.53
C LEU A 241 -9.89 11.18 -7.14
N LEU A 242 -10.55 10.17 -7.76
CA LEU A 242 -10.23 8.76 -7.52
C LEU A 242 -8.76 8.45 -7.81
N VAL A 243 -8.28 8.88 -8.99
CA VAL A 243 -6.90 8.64 -9.39
C VAL A 243 -5.93 9.39 -8.49
N LEU A 244 -6.19 10.65 -8.15
CA LEU A 244 -5.35 11.45 -7.25
C LEU A 244 -5.25 10.82 -5.86
N LEU A 245 -6.38 10.45 -5.26
CA LEU A 245 -6.39 9.83 -3.92
C LEU A 245 -5.69 8.47 -3.91
N SER A 246 -5.96 7.63 -4.91
CA SER A 246 -5.28 6.36 -5.05
C SER A 246 -3.76 6.53 -5.17
N SER A 247 -3.33 7.49 -5.97
CA SER A 247 -1.91 7.74 -6.20
C SER A 247 -1.22 8.35 -5.00
N LEU A 248 -1.90 9.26 -4.30
CA LEU A 248 -1.41 9.86 -3.06
C LEU A 248 -1.18 8.77 -2.00
N LEU A 249 -2.15 7.87 -1.82
CA LEU A 249 -2.04 6.73 -0.91
C LEU A 249 -0.90 5.79 -1.32
N ALA A 250 -0.81 5.42 -2.60
CA ALA A 250 0.24 4.54 -3.10
C ALA A 250 1.63 5.19 -3.05
N ALA A 251 1.75 6.49 -3.34
CA ALA A 251 2.99 7.24 -3.22
C ALA A 251 3.48 7.31 -1.77
N CYS A 252 2.56 7.53 -0.82
CA CYS A 252 2.87 7.49 0.60
C CYS A 252 3.40 6.12 1.02
N VAL A 253 2.72 5.03 0.63
CA VAL A 253 3.19 3.67 0.93
C VAL A 253 4.59 3.43 0.35
N THR A 254 4.80 3.75 -0.93
CA THR A 254 6.07 3.53 -1.61
C THR A 254 7.20 4.38 -1.00
N ALA A 255 6.90 5.61 -0.58
CA ALA A 255 7.88 6.50 0.02
C ALA A 255 8.40 5.97 1.37
N PHE A 256 7.51 5.47 2.22
CA PHE A 256 7.91 4.99 3.55
C PHE A 256 8.41 3.54 3.53
N ALA A 257 7.64 2.64 2.92
CA ALA A 257 7.91 1.19 2.99
C ALA A 257 8.52 0.61 1.71
N GLY A 258 8.79 1.43 0.69
CA GLY A 258 9.16 0.93 -0.63
C GLY A 258 7.97 0.32 -1.38
N PRO A 259 8.18 -0.20 -2.60
CA PRO A 259 7.12 -0.83 -3.37
C PRO A 259 6.65 -2.14 -2.71
N ILE A 260 5.34 -2.26 -2.42
CA ILE A 260 4.71 -3.47 -1.87
C ILE A 260 3.68 -4.00 -2.86
N SER A 261 3.92 -5.18 -3.40
CA SER A 261 3.10 -5.77 -4.46
C SER A 261 1.81 -6.43 -3.94
N PHE A 262 0.85 -6.63 -4.84
CA PHE A 262 -0.37 -7.43 -4.69
C PHE A 262 -1.41 -6.99 -3.66
N VAL A 263 -1.09 -6.27 -2.60
CA VAL A 263 -2.03 -5.86 -1.55
C VAL A 263 -3.22 -5.09 -2.13
N GLY A 264 -2.95 -4.11 -3.01
CA GLY A 264 -3.98 -3.30 -3.66
C GLY A 264 -4.85 -4.08 -4.68
N ILE A 265 -4.42 -5.26 -5.11
CA ILE A 265 -5.18 -6.10 -6.04
C ILE A 265 -5.95 -7.18 -5.30
N ALA A 266 -5.24 -7.95 -4.47
CA ALA A 266 -5.79 -9.14 -3.82
C ALA A 266 -6.79 -8.79 -2.70
N VAL A 267 -6.42 -7.85 -1.81
CA VAL A 267 -7.21 -7.55 -0.62
C VAL A 267 -8.62 -7.01 -0.94
N PRO A 268 -8.81 -6.03 -1.85
CA PRO A 268 -10.17 -5.57 -2.18
C PRO A 268 -11.06 -6.68 -2.71
N HIS A 269 -10.48 -7.63 -3.45
CA HIS A 269 -11.23 -8.78 -3.96
C HIS A 269 -11.66 -9.71 -2.83
N LEU A 270 -10.73 -10.12 -1.94
CA LEU A 270 -11.02 -10.95 -0.78
C LEU A 270 -12.09 -10.33 0.12
N VAL A 271 -11.98 -9.01 0.35
CA VAL A 271 -12.93 -8.25 1.16
C VAL A 271 -14.33 -8.23 0.52
N LYS A 272 -14.43 -8.01 -0.79
CA LYS A 272 -15.72 -8.07 -1.51
C LYS A 272 -16.38 -9.45 -1.36
N GLN A 273 -15.59 -10.52 -1.48
CA GLN A 273 -16.09 -11.89 -1.29
C GLN A 273 -16.55 -12.15 0.15
N LEU A 274 -15.75 -11.73 1.13
CA LEU A 274 -16.06 -11.92 2.55
C LEU A 274 -17.33 -11.17 2.95
N LEU A 275 -17.44 -9.89 2.55
CA LEU A 275 -18.60 -9.04 2.85
C LEU A 275 -19.84 -9.41 2.03
N GLY A 276 -19.68 -10.10 0.88
CA GLY A 276 -20.77 -10.38 -0.06
C GLY A 276 -21.45 -9.10 -0.55
N SER A 277 -20.67 -8.03 -0.75
CA SER A 277 -21.15 -6.71 -1.11
C SER A 277 -20.18 -6.02 -2.06
N ALA A 278 -20.73 -5.31 -3.06
CA ALA A 278 -19.96 -4.43 -3.94
C ALA A 278 -20.09 -2.95 -3.57
N LYS A 279 -20.96 -2.61 -2.58
CA LYS A 279 -21.24 -1.22 -2.20
C LYS A 279 -19.97 -0.53 -1.64
N PRO A 280 -19.50 0.58 -2.22
CA PRO A 280 -18.28 1.27 -1.78
C PRO A 280 -18.27 1.67 -0.30
N LEU A 281 -19.42 2.12 0.22
CA LEU A 281 -19.58 2.49 1.62
C LEU A 281 -19.26 1.32 2.59
N VAL A 282 -19.48 0.08 2.13
CA VAL A 282 -19.22 -1.14 2.89
C VAL A 282 -17.83 -1.70 2.55
N VAL A 283 -17.44 -1.69 1.28
CA VAL A 283 -16.19 -2.32 0.85
C VAL A 283 -14.96 -1.51 1.27
N LEU A 284 -15.01 -0.17 1.21
CA LEU A 284 -13.84 0.67 1.47
C LEU A 284 -13.32 0.55 2.92
N PRO A 285 -14.15 0.63 3.98
CA PRO A 285 -13.68 0.36 5.34
C PRO A 285 -13.19 -1.09 5.52
N GLY A 286 -13.87 -2.04 4.88
CA GLY A 286 -13.42 -3.43 4.86
C GLY A 286 -12.05 -3.59 4.21
N CYS A 287 -11.75 -2.85 3.13
CA CYS A 287 -10.43 -2.82 2.51
C CYS A 287 -9.36 -2.25 3.46
N CYS A 288 -9.69 -1.23 4.24
CA CYS A 288 -8.76 -0.69 5.23
C CYS A 288 -8.40 -1.75 6.29
N LEU A 289 -9.39 -2.42 6.86
CA LEU A 289 -9.14 -3.49 7.84
C LEU A 289 -8.44 -4.71 7.21
N GLY A 290 -8.89 -5.14 6.04
CA GLY A 290 -8.27 -6.26 5.34
C GLY A 290 -6.84 -6.00 4.93
N GLY A 291 -6.54 -4.77 4.45
CA GLY A 291 -5.18 -4.35 4.11
C GLY A 291 -4.27 -4.28 5.32
N ALA A 292 -4.77 -3.73 6.44
CA ALA A 292 -4.05 -3.71 7.71
C ALA A 292 -3.73 -5.14 8.19
N ALA A 293 -4.73 -6.03 8.23
CA ALA A 293 -4.53 -7.42 8.63
C ALA A 293 -3.53 -8.16 7.72
N PHE A 294 -3.67 -7.99 6.40
CA PHE A 294 -2.78 -8.65 5.44
C PHE A 294 -1.33 -8.18 5.56
N CYS A 295 -1.08 -6.87 5.69
CA CYS A 295 0.27 -6.34 5.85
C CYS A 295 0.87 -6.73 7.21
N LEU A 296 0.09 -6.72 8.31
CA LEU A 296 0.54 -7.20 9.61
C LEU A 296 0.93 -8.69 9.56
N LEU A 297 0.14 -9.52 8.88
CA LEU A 297 0.46 -10.93 8.69
C LEU A 297 1.76 -11.12 7.90
N CYS A 298 1.87 -10.43 6.75
CA CYS A 298 3.05 -10.52 5.90
C CYS A 298 4.31 -9.99 6.60
N ASP A 299 4.20 -8.91 7.39
CA ASP A 299 5.32 -8.39 8.16
C ASP A 299 5.77 -9.35 9.26
N LEU A 300 4.81 -9.98 9.96
CA LEU A 300 5.11 -10.99 10.95
C LEU A 300 5.88 -12.18 10.34
N ILE A 301 5.43 -12.66 9.18
CA ILE A 301 6.10 -13.75 8.44
C ILE A 301 7.49 -13.29 7.97
N ALA A 302 7.60 -12.09 7.38
CA ALA A 302 8.84 -11.58 6.82
C ALA A 302 9.99 -11.53 7.83
N ARG A 303 9.70 -11.16 9.09
CA ARG A 303 10.71 -11.02 10.13
C ARG A 303 10.91 -12.22 11.06
N SER A 304 9.98 -13.21 11.03
CA SER A 304 10.04 -14.34 11.97
C SER A 304 10.41 -15.66 11.32
N LEU A 305 10.11 -15.85 10.01
CA LEU A 305 10.26 -17.14 9.35
C LEU A 305 11.72 -17.60 9.22
N PHE A 306 12.65 -16.66 8.96
CA PHE A 306 14.08 -16.93 8.79
C PHE A 306 14.95 -16.06 9.71
N ALA A 307 14.44 -15.71 10.89
CA ALA A 307 15.20 -14.89 11.82
C ALA A 307 16.61 -15.46 12.08
N PRO A 308 17.67 -14.64 12.10
CA PRO A 308 17.65 -13.18 12.15
C PRO A 308 17.53 -12.47 10.79
N THR A 309 17.54 -13.20 9.67
CA THR A 309 17.41 -12.63 8.31
C THR A 309 15.96 -12.24 8.04
N GLU A 310 15.72 -10.97 7.71
CA GLU A 310 14.39 -10.50 7.32
C GLU A 310 14.17 -10.70 5.82
N LEU A 311 12.99 -11.26 5.47
CA LEU A 311 12.56 -11.35 4.08
C LEU A 311 12.01 -10.00 3.59
N SER A 312 12.09 -9.76 2.28
CA SER A 312 11.42 -8.59 1.71
C SER A 312 9.90 -8.72 1.83
N ILE A 313 9.24 -7.62 2.21
CA ILE A 313 7.79 -7.61 2.35
C ILE A 313 7.11 -7.85 1.00
N SER A 314 7.69 -7.35 -0.11
CA SER A 314 7.17 -7.57 -1.46
C SER A 314 7.20 -9.03 -1.89
N ALA A 315 8.23 -9.80 -1.50
CA ALA A 315 8.30 -11.23 -1.79
C ALA A 315 7.20 -11.99 -1.03
N VAL A 316 7.03 -11.70 0.26
CA VAL A 316 6.00 -12.34 1.09
C VAL A 316 4.60 -11.99 0.57
N THR A 317 4.32 -10.71 0.29
CA THR A 317 3.01 -10.30 -0.25
C THR A 317 2.74 -10.87 -1.64
N ALA A 318 3.78 -11.10 -2.45
CA ALA A 318 3.65 -11.75 -3.77
C ALA A 318 3.28 -13.23 -3.63
N VAL A 319 3.94 -13.97 -2.74
CA VAL A 319 3.66 -15.41 -2.51
C VAL A 319 2.21 -15.62 -2.09
N PHE A 320 1.67 -14.77 -1.22
CA PHE A 320 0.27 -14.89 -0.78
C PHE A 320 -0.73 -14.21 -1.71
N GLY A 321 -0.35 -13.10 -2.35
CA GLY A 321 -1.25 -12.31 -3.18
C GLY A 321 -1.42 -12.86 -4.59
N ALA A 322 -0.37 -13.38 -5.22
CA ALA A 322 -0.43 -13.89 -6.59
C ALA A 322 -1.40 -15.07 -6.76
N PRO A 323 -1.44 -16.09 -5.87
CA PRO A 323 -2.42 -17.16 -5.97
C PRO A 323 -3.87 -16.65 -5.89
N VAL A 324 -4.14 -15.64 -5.07
CA VAL A 324 -5.46 -15.03 -4.96
C VAL A 324 -5.86 -14.39 -6.30
N VAL A 325 -4.95 -13.66 -6.94
CA VAL A 325 -5.21 -13.01 -8.24
C VAL A 325 -5.41 -14.06 -9.34
N ILE A 326 -4.60 -15.12 -9.37
CA ILE A 326 -4.74 -16.23 -10.34
C ILE A 326 -6.10 -16.91 -10.15
N GLY A 327 -6.48 -17.22 -8.93
CA GLY A 327 -7.78 -17.82 -8.62
C GLY A 327 -8.96 -16.93 -9.07
N LEU A 328 -8.83 -15.62 -8.93
CA LEU A 328 -9.80 -14.65 -9.40
C LEU A 328 -9.94 -14.68 -10.93
N LEU A 329 -8.83 -14.73 -11.66
CA LEU A 329 -8.83 -14.75 -13.13
C LEU A 329 -9.48 -16.04 -13.66
N ILE A 330 -9.16 -17.20 -13.07
CA ILE A 330 -9.73 -18.49 -13.44
C ILE A 330 -11.26 -18.48 -13.23
N ARG A 331 -11.72 -17.99 -12.07
CA ARG A 331 -13.15 -17.92 -11.75
C ARG A 331 -13.92 -17.01 -12.72
N ARG A 332 -13.38 -15.83 -13.01
CA ARG A 332 -13.99 -14.90 -13.95
C ARG A 332 -14.10 -15.46 -15.36
N ASN A 333 -13.09 -16.22 -15.81
CA ASN A 333 -13.12 -16.87 -17.12
C ASN A 333 -14.24 -17.93 -17.21
N ARG A 334 -14.51 -18.63 -16.12
CA ARG A 334 -15.62 -19.60 -16.04
C ARG A 334 -17.00 -18.93 -16.05
N GLU A 335 -17.14 -17.78 -15.36
CA GLU A 335 -18.40 -17.02 -15.32
C GLU A 335 -18.70 -16.29 -16.64
N GLY A 336 -17.69 -15.94 -17.45
CA GLY A 336 -17.85 -15.34 -18.77
C GLY A 336 -18.03 -16.33 -19.93
N ALA A 337 -17.84 -17.63 -19.66
CA ALA A 337 -18.04 -18.71 -20.62
C ALA A 337 -19.42 -19.40 -20.50
N GLN A 338 -20.24 -19.00 -19.52
CA GLN A 338 -21.66 -19.34 -19.35
C GLN A 338 -22.55 -18.20 -19.81
#